data_f9347137bf81ac473ea7c8fbfb93df41
#
_entry.id   f9347137bf81ac473ea7c8fbfb93df41
#
_cell.length_a   1.000
_cell.length_b   1.000
_cell.length_c   1.000
_cell.angle_alpha   90.00
_cell.angle_beta   90.00
_cell.angle_gamma   90.00
#
_symmetry.space_group_name_H-M   'P 1'
#
loop_
_entity.id
_entity.type
_entity.pdbx_description
1 polymer ?
#
loop_
_entity_poly.entity_id
_entity_poly.type
_entity_poly.pdbx_seq_one_letter_code
_entity_poly.pdbx_strand_id
1 'polypeptide(L)'
;MIFSNFIYINLDGLVPGLGDTNFQEFGSDMEIRDVLKRENFSSMFKGTTLPESFEKFVYELAASRRFRNVKIKNFVNINDRSIEKQFAAITFILNNEYSYIAFRGTDDTFNGWKEDFNMAFRCPVPSQEEALRYVQNVYGSLTNKIYLGGHSKGGNIAVYTLVKSDEEIQNRIENAFSHDGPRF
;
A
#
# COMPACT_ATOMS: atom_id res chain seq x y z
N MET A 1 -9.00 -6.41 4.18
CA MET A 1 -9.77 -5.45 3.35
C MET A 1 -9.62 -3.98 3.75
N ILE A 2 -9.71 -3.58 5.03
CA ILE A 2 -9.62 -2.17 5.47
C ILE A 2 -8.36 -1.48 4.94
N PHE A 3 -7.18 -2.03 5.23
CA PHE A 3 -5.91 -1.44 4.80
C PHE A 3 -5.70 -1.51 3.28
N SER A 4 -6.24 -2.55 2.63
CA SER A 4 -6.21 -2.67 1.17
C SER A 4 -7.11 -1.65 0.46
N ASN A 5 -8.12 -1.09 1.14
CA ASN A 5 -8.94 0.00 0.63
C ASN A 5 -8.32 1.37 0.96
N PHE A 6 -7.67 1.51 2.12
CA PHE A 6 -7.06 2.77 2.51
C PHE A 6 -6.02 3.28 1.48
N ILE A 7 -5.27 2.38 0.86
CA ILE A 7 -4.23 2.74 -0.10
C ILE A 7 -4.75 3.32 -1.44
N TYR A 8 -6.06 3.31 -1.69
CA TYR A 8 -6.63 3.96 -2.88
C TYR A 8 -6.71 5.49 -2.77
N ILE A 9 -6.62 6.04 -1.55
CA ILE A 9 -6.51 7.49 -1.38
C ILE A 9 -5.11 7.98 -1.76
N ASN A 10 -5.02 9.19 -2.28
CA ASN A 10 -3.73 9.79 -2.59
C ASN A 10 -3.07 10.32 -1.32
N LEU A 11 -1.91 9.78 -0.98
CA LEU A 11 -1.12 10.11 0.20
C LEU A 11 0.20 10.81 -0.15
N ASP A 12 0.40 11.20 -1.40
CA ASP A 12 1.61 11.90 -1.86
C ASP A 12 1.82 13.20 -1.07
N GLY A 13 2.98 13.34 -0.46
CA GLY A 13 3.33 14.48 0.38
C GLY A 13 2.65 14.53 1.76
N LEU A 14 1.79 13.57 2.08
CA LEU A 14 1.09 13.48 3.37
C LEU A 14 1.72 12.45 4.31
N VAL A 15 2.19 11.34 3.75
CA VAL A 15 2.82 10.25 4.49
C VAL A 15 4.30 10.18 4.10
N PRO A 16 5.21 9.92 5.06
CA PRO A 16 6.62 9.74 4.76
C PRO A 16 6.86 8.70 3.68
N GLY A 17 7.56 9.10 2.62
CA GLY A 17 7.95 8.20 1.54
C GLY A 17 9.04 7.20 1.96
N LEU A 18 9.23 6.17 1.16
CA LEU A 18 10.34 5.24 1.35
C LEU A 18 11.67 5.95 1.13
N GLY A 19 12.53 5.97 2.17
CA GLY A 19 13.83 6.66 2.13
C GLY A 19 13.78 8.17 2.30
N ASP A 20 12.63 8.74 2.65
CA ASP A 20 12.49 10.17 2.90
C ASP A 20 13.10 10.55 4.25
N THR A 21 14.27 11.23 4.21
CA THR A 21 15.01 11.66 5.39
C THR A 21 14.44 12.94 6.01
N ASN A 22 13.67 13.74 5.27
CA ASN A 22 13.13 15.01 5.76
C ASN A 22 12.08 14.80 6.86
N PHE A 23 11.39 13.65 6.87
CA PHE A 23 10.44 13.28 7.91
C PHE A 23 11.11 12.73 9.18
N GLN A 24 12.39 12.33 9.13
CA GLN A 24 13.12 11.87 10.32
C GLN A 24 13.42 13.01 11.32
N GLU A 25 13.52 14.24 10.86
CA GLU A 25 13.74 15.41 11.72
C GLU A 25 12.50 15.76 12.59
N PHE A 26 11.30 15.36 12.19
CA PHE A 26 10.08 15.62 12.95
C PHE A 26 9.71 14.54 13.97
N GLY A 27 10.44 13.42 14.04
CA GLY A 27 10.41 12.45 15.15
C GLY A 27 9.05 11.76 15.41
N SER A 28 8.04 12.00 14.59
CA SER A 28 6.71 11.45 14.81
C SER A 28 6.32 10.44 13.74
N ASP A 29 6.16 9.19 14.14
CA ASP A 29 5.38 8.24 13.36
C ASP A 29 3.99 8.82 13.09
N MET A 30 3.61 8.99 11.83
CA MET A 30 2.27 9.45 11.46
C MET A 30 1.24 8.37 11.75
N GLU A 31 0.13 8.75 12.35
CA GLU A 31 -0.99 7.85 12.61
C GLU A 31 -2.12 8.09 11.60
N ILE A 32 -3.03 7.11 11.42
CA ILE A 32 -4.18 7.25 10.51
C ILE A 32 -4.99 8.52 10.79
N ARG A 33 -5.18 8.88 12.07
CA ARG A 33 -5.91 10.11 12.44
C ARG A 33 -5.25 11.40 11.95
N ASP A 34 -3.93 11.39 11.76
CA ASP A 34 -3.16 12.58 11.37
C ASP A 34 -3.28 12.90 9.87
N VAL A 35 -3.80 11.94 9.08
CA VAL A 35 -4.04 12.12 7.63
C VAL A 35 -5.20 13.09 7.38
N LEU A 36 -6.16 13.17 8.30
CA LEU A 36 -7.36 14.02 8.15
C LEU A 36 -7.06 15.49 8.39
N LYS A 37 -6.38 16.12 7.44
CA LYS A 37 -6.23 17.57 7.39
C LYS A 37 -7.09 18.11 6.26
N ARG A 38 -7.94 19.08 6.57
CA ARG A 38 -8.94 19.64 5.65
C ARG A 38 -8.33 20.20 4.36
N GLU A 39 -7.15 20.78 4.47
CA GLU A 39 -6.38 21.32 3.34
C GLU A 39 -5.98 20.25 2.31
N ASN A 40 -5.96 18.99 2.70
CA ASN A 40 -5.51 17.87 1.86
C ASN A 40 -6.66 17.15 1.13
N PHE A 41 -7.92 17.42 1.51
CA PHE A 41 -9.07 16.65 1.01
C PHE A 41 -9.24 16.69 -0.50
N SER A 42 -9.03 17.85 -1.11
CA SER A 42 -9.15 17.99 -2.56
C SER A 42 -8.13 17.15 -3.34
N SER A 43 -6.96 16.89 -2.75
CA SER A 43 -5.90 16.07 -3.34
C SER A 43 -6.03 14.59 -2.97
N MET A 44 -6.43 14.30 -1.73
CA MET A 44 -6.53 12.92 -1.23
C MET A 44 -7.51 12.05 -2.00
N PHE A 45 -8.66 12.61 -2.37
CA PHE A 45 -9.75 11.86 -3.02
C PHE A 45 -9.81 12.07 -4.53
N LYS A 46 -8.85 12.82 -5.09
CA LYS A 46 -8.74 13.00 -6.54
C LYS A 46 -8.37 11.70 -7.22
N GLY A 47 -9.17 11.29 -8.20
CA GLY A 47 -8.94 10.06 -8.98
C GLY A 47 -9.46 8.78 -8.30
N THR A 48 -10.26 8.89 -7.24
CA THR A 48 -11.00 7.75 -6.70
C THR A 48 -12.38 7.66 -7.37
N THR A 49 -12.84 6.45 -7.64
CA THR A 49 -14.13 6.18 -8.32
C THR A 49 -15.34 6.66 -7.51
N LEU A 50 -15.23 6.67 -6.17
CA LEU A 50 -16.29 7.04 -5.22
C LEU A 50 -15.76 7.95 -4.11
N PRO A 51 -15.41 9.22 -4.42
CA PRO A 51 -14.71 10.11 -3.50
C PRO A 51 -15.45 10.29 -2.15
N GLU A 52 -16.77 10.48 -2.17
CA GLU A 52 -17.58 10.64 -0.94
C GLU A 52 -17.54 9.40 -0.04
N SER A 53 -17.56 8.21 -0.63
CA SER A 53 -17.48 6.95 0.10
C SER A 53 -16.10 6.75 0.73
N PHE A 54 -15.04 7.11 0.01
CA PHE A 54 -13.67 7.07 0.53
C PHE A 54 -13.46 8.14 1.61
N GLU A 55 -13.98 9.32 1.45
CA GLU A 55 -13.94 10.37 2.47
C GLU A 55 -14.58 9.87 3.78
N LYS A 56 -15.82 9.37 3.71
CA LYS A 56 -16.51 8.79 4.85
C LYS A 56 -15.72 7.64 5.49
N PHE A 57 -15.18 6.74 4.68
CA PHE A 57 -14.36 5.62 5.14
C PHE A 57 -13.13 6.09 5.94
N VAL A 58 -12.40 7.09 5.44
CA VAL A 58 -11.22 7.65 6.14
C VAL A 58 -11.61 8.33 7.44
N TYR A 59 -12.74 9.07 7.46
CA TYR A 59 -13.28 9.64 8.70
C TYR A 59 -13.61 8.58 9.75
N GLU A 60 -14.28 7.50 9.34
CA GLU A 60 -14.64 6.41 10.25
C GLU A 60 -13.38 5.71 10.80
N LEU A 61 -12.34 5.52 9.98
CA LEU A 61 -11.08 4.95 10.45
C LEU A 61 -10.36 5.86 11.45
N ALA A 62 -10.26 7.14 11.14
CA ALA A 62 -9.60 8.11 12.02
C ALA A 62 -10.36 8.37 13.33
N ALA A 63 -11.69 8.18 13.34
CA ALA A 63 -12.51 8.24 14.55
C ALA A 63 -12.46 6.91 15.34
N SER A 64 -12.14 5.79 14.69
CA SER A 64 -12.17 4.47 15.31
C SER A 64 -11.11 4.32 16.39
N ARG A 65 -11.53 3.88 17.59
CA ARG A 65 -10.58 3.55 18.66
C ARG A 65 -9.61 2.43 18.30
N ARG A 66 -10.00 1.56 17.36
CA ARG A 66 -9.19 0.42 16.92
C ARG A 66 -8.12 0.83 15.90
N PHE A 67 -8.41 1.79 15.02
CA PHE A 67 -7.57 2.08 13.86
C PHE A 67 -6.87 3.43 13.90
N ARG A 68 -7.42 4.42 14.62
CA ARG A 68 -6.91 5.81 14.60
C ARG A 68 -5.44 5.97 14.97
N ASN A 69 -4.92 5.09 15.82
CA ASN A 69 -3.53 5.13 16.30
C ASN A 69 -2.62 4.15 15.54
N VAL A 70 -3.10 3.50 14.50
CA VAL A 70 -2.24 2.69 13.62
C VAL A 70 -1.29 3.62 12.90
N LYS A 71 0.02 3.35 13.06
CA LYS A 71 1.07 4.13 12.41
C LYS A 71 1.19 3.76 10.94
N ILE A 72 1.47 4.76 10.10
CA ILE A 72 1.64 4.60 8.66
C ILE A 72 2.97 5.19 8.22
N LYS A 73 3.66 4.51 7.31
CA LYS A 73 4.96 4.94 6.78
C LYS A 73 5.29 4.27 5.44
N ASN A 74 6.40 4.70 4.86
CA ASN A 74 6.97 4.13 3.65
C ASN A 74 6.01 4.15 2.46
N PHE A 75 5.21 5.21 2.31
CA PHE A 75 4.31 5.32 1.17
C PHE A 75 5.10 5.44 -0.13
N VAL A 76 4.70 4.67 -1.13
CA VAL A 76 5.24 4.72 -2.49
C VAL A 76 4.08 4.77 -3.47
N ASN A 77 4.17 5.67 -4.45
CA ASN A 77 3.20 5.80 -5.53
C ASN A 77 3.93 6.06 -6.84
N ILE A 78 3.93 5.09 -7.75
CA ILE A 78 4.65 5.11 -9.01
C ILE A 78 3.66 4.92 -10.16
N ASN A 79 3.71 5.83 -11.13
CA ASN A 79 3.01 5.68 -12.40
C ASN A 79 3.99 5.99 -13.54
N ASP A 80 4.61 4.93 -14.08
CA ASP A 80 5.57 5.00 -15.17
C ASP A 80 4.98 4.44 -16.46
N ARG A 81 4.65 5.33 -17.37
CA ARG A 81 4.05 4.99 -18.66
C ARG A 81 5.03 4.31 -19.63
N SER A 82 6.33 4.51 -19.46
CA SER A 82 7.35 3.96 -20.36
C SER A 82 7.47 2.45 -20.26
N ILE A 83 7.19 1.89 -19.08
CA ILE A 83 7.23 0.47 -18.78
C ILE A 83 5.87 -0.09 -18.35
N GLU A 84 4.79 0.67 -18.53
CA GLU A 84 3.43 0.30 -18.20
C GLU A 84 3.28 -0.13 -16.73
N LYS A 85 3.95 0.58 -15.79
CA LYS A 85 3.91 0.31 -14.36
C LYS A 85 3.00 1.27 -13.62
N GLN A 86 2.04 0.74 -12.88
CA GLN A 86 1.22 1.47 -11.91
C GLN A 86 1.27 0.74 -10.57
N PHE A 87 2.02 1.30 -9.61
CA PHE A 87 2.29 0.67 -8.32
C PHE A 87 2.10 1.64 -7.17
N ALA A 88 1.45 1.19 -6.10
CA ALA A 88 1.54 1.89 -4.83
C ALA A 88 1.57 0.88 -3.68
N ALA A 89 2.33 1.22 -2.64
CA ALA A 89 2.46 0.45 -1.42
C ALA A 89 2.55 1.35 -0.19
N ILE A 90 2.09 0.85 0.95
CA ILE A 90 2.20 1.52 2.25
C ILE A 90 2.36 0.48 3.36
N THR A 91 3.10 0.84 4.40
CA THR A 91 3.28 0.00 5.59
C THR A 91 2.49 0.55 6.76
N PHE A 92 1.64 -0.29 7.37
CA PHE A 92 0.93 -0.05 8.62
C PHE A 92 1.62 -0.80 9.76
N ILE A 93 1.93 -0.12 10.85
CA ILE A 93 2.39 -0.75 12.10
C ILE A 93 1.17 -0.94 12.98
N LEU A 94 0.69 -2.18 13.07
CA LEU A 94 -0.53 -2.50 13.81
C LEU A 94 -0.30 -2.50 15.32
N ASN A 95 0.83 -3.06 15.73
CA ASN A 95 1.31 -3.13 17.12
C ASN A 95 2.79 -3.59 17.11
N ASN A 96 3.32 -3.92 18.29
CA ASN A 96 4.70 -4.40 18.41
C ASN A 96 4.96 -5.78 17.78
N GLU A 97 3.90 -6.56 17.52
CA GLU A 97 4.01 -7.93 16.98
C GLU A 97 3.76 -8.01 15.49
N TYR A 98 2.99 -7.07 14.92
CA TYR A 98 2.50 -7.16 13.55
C TYR A 98 2.59 -5.85 12.79
N SER A 99 3.04 -5.95 11.54
CA SER A 99 2.91 -4.93 10.50
C SER A 99 2.05 -5.46 9.35
N TYR A 100 1.44 -4.56 8.60
CA TYR A 100 0.69 -4.89 7.39
C TYR A 100 1.19 -4.04 6.23
N ILE A 101 1.61 -4.68 5.16
CA ILE A 101 1.98 -4.01 3.91
C ILE A 101 0.80 -4.14 2.95
N ALA A 102 0.26 -3.00 2.54
CA ALA A 102 -0.82 -2.95 1.56
C ALA A 102 -0.27 -2.60 0.18
N PHE A 103 -0.75 -3.33 -0.83
CA PHE A 103 -0.53 -3.04 -2.24
C PHE A 103 -1.83 -2.56 -2.89
N ARG A 104 -1.77 -1.44 -3.63
CA ARG A 104 -2.92 -0.90 -4.34
C ARG A 104 -3.23 -1.74 -5.57
N GLY A 105 -4.51 -1.94 -5.83
CA GLY A 105 -5.00 -2.48 -7.10
C GLY A 105 -4.92 -1.47 -8.24
N THR A 106 -5.56 -1.82 -9.35
CA THR A 106 -5.67 -0.95 -10.51
C THR A 106 -6.43 0.32 -10.15
N ASP A 107 -5.90 1.49 -10.53
CA ASP A 107 -6.58 2.77 -10.44
C ASP A 107 -7.30 3.09 -11.77
N ASP A 108 -7.99 4.24 -11.83
CA ASP A 108 -8.73 4.67 -13.03
C ASP A 108 -7.82 5.15 -14.18
N THR A 109 -6.50 4.97 -14.10
CA THR A 109 -5.58 5.36 -15.15
C THR A 109 -5.50 4.30 -16.25
N PHE A 110 -5.34 4.77 -17.49
CA PHE A 110 -5.12 3.88 -18.63
C PHE A 110 -3.89 2.98 -18.47
N ASN A 111 -2.86 3.49 -17.78
CA ASN A 111 -1.65 2.74 -17.48
C ASN A 111 -1.91 1.58 -16.52
N GLY A 112 -2.72 1.81 -15.49
CA GLY A 112 -3.14 0.77 -14.56
C GLY A 112 -3.92 -0.34 -15.26
N TRP A 113 -4.86 0.02 -16.15
CA TRP A 113 -5.63 -0.95 -16.96
C TRP A 113 -4.75 -1.76 -17.90
N LYS A 114 -3.74 -1.13 -18.53
CA LYS A 114 -2.77 -1.85 -19.37
C LYS A 114 -1.97 -2.89 -18.59
N GLU A 115 -1.44 -2.52 -17.43
CA GLU A 115 -0.67 -3.44 -16.60
C GLU A 115 -1.54 -4.60 -16.09
N ASP A 116 -2.78 -4.32 -15.70
CA ASP A 116 -3.73 -5.34 -15.27
C ASP A 116 -4.04 -6.34 -16.40
N PHE A 117 -4.25 -5.85 -17.61
CA PHE A 117 -4.40 -6.70 -18.78
C PHE A 117 -3.14 -7.54 -19.07
N ASN A 118 -1.95 -6.95 -18.93
CA ASN A 118 -0.69 -7.66 -19.13
C ASN A 118 -0.49 -8.83 -18.14
N MET A 119 -1.06 -8.76 -16.93
CA MET A 119 -0.99 -9.85 -15.96
C MET A 119 -1.64 -11.15 -16.44
N ALA A 120 -2.54 -11.10 -17.43
CA ALA A 120 -3.11 -12.30 -18.05
C ALA A 120 -2.12 -13.07 -18.94
N PHE A 121 -1.03 -12.43 -19.37
CA PHE A 121 -0.08 -12.98 -20.35
C PHE A 121 1.37 -12.96 -19.89
N ARG A 122 1.69 -12.21 -18.83
CA ARG A 122 3.04 -11.97 -18.34
C ARG A 122 3.12 -12.14 -16.83
N CYS A 123 4.12 -12.85 -16.39
CA CYS A 123 4.52 -12.95 -14.98
C CYS A 123 6.06 -13.06 -14.93
N PRO A 124 6.79 -12.13 -14.32
CA PRO A 124 6.27 -10.98 -13.58
C PRO A 124 5.84 -9.79 -14.47
N VAL A 125 4.92 -8.97 -13.94
CA VAL A 125 4.68 -7.60 -14.42
C VAL A 125 5.50 -6.60 -13.59
N PRO A 126 5.75 -5.36 -14.07
CA PRO A 126 6.61 -4.40 -13.38
C PRO A 126 6.21 -4.09 -11.92
N SER A 127 4.91 -4.07 -11.61
CA SER A 127 4.45 -3.84 -10.23
C SER A 127 4.71 -5.03 -9.30
N GLN A 128 4.76 -6.27 -9.81
CA GLN A 128 5.14 -7.44 -9.00
C GLN A 128 6.62 -7.37 -8.61
N GLU A 129 7.50 -6.99 -9.54
CA GLU A 129 8.93 -6.78 -9.24
C GLU A 129 9.15 -5.60 -8.28
N GLU A 130 8.37 -4.52 -8.44
CA GLU A 130 8.45 -3.37 -7.54
C GLU A 130 8.03 -3.73 -6.11
N ALA A 131 7.03 -4.60 -5.96
CA ALA A 131 6.60 -5.07 -4.65
C ALA A 131 7.67 -5.87 -3.93
N LEU A 132 8.43 -6.72 -4.64
CA LEU A 132 9.60 -7.41 -4.06
C LEU A 132 10.64 -6.40 -3.59
N ARG A 133 10.99 -5.42 -4.42
CA ARG A 133 11.93 -4.34 -4.03
C ARG A 133 11.44 -3.55 -2.83
N TYR A 134 10.14 -3.21 -2.81
CA TYR A 134 9.53 -2.51 -1.68
C TYR A 134 9.71 -3.30 -0.38
N VAL A 135 9.32 -4.59 -0.37
CA VAL A 135 9.41 -5.44 0.83
C VAL A 135 10.87 -5.58 1.28
N GLN A 136 11.81 -5.82 0.37
CA GLN A 136 13.25 -5.89 0.68
C GLN A 136 13.75 -4.60 1.35
N ASN A 137 13.32 -3.44 0.85
CA ASN A 137 13.75 -2.14 1.39
C ASN A 137 13.17 -1.86 2.80
N VAL A 138 11.91 -2.24 3.05
CA VAL A 138 11.28 -1.99 4.36
C VAL A 138 11.59 -3.06 5.39
N TYR A 139 11.96 -4.26 4.96
CA TYR A 139 12.16 -5.45 5.80
C TYR A 139 13.08 -5.19 6.99
N GLY A 140 14.25 -4.57 6.76
CA GLY A 140 15.24 -4.28 7.80
C GLY A 140 14.75 -3.29 8.87
N SER A 141 13.78 -2.44 8.54
CA SER A 141 13.18 -1.47 9.47
C SER A 141 11.99 -2.03 10.26
N LEU A 142 11.50 -3.21 9.90
CA LEU A 142 10.43 -3.92 10.58
C LEU A 142 11.03 -5.04 11.42
N THR A 143 10.74 -5.06 12.72
CA THR A 143 11.22 -6.10 13.66
C THR A 143 10.16 -7.15 13.97
N ASN A 144 8.94 -6.95 13.52
CA ASN A 144 7.75 -7.75 13.80
C ASN A 144 7.36 -8.65 12.61
N LYS A 145 6.36 -9.50 12.83
CA LYS A 145 5.75 -10.31 11.75
C LYS A 145 5.02 -9.43 10.75
N ILE A 146 4.95 -9.89 9.50
CA ILE A 146 4.44 -9.10 8.38
C ILE A 146 3.20 -9.80 7.79
N TYR A 147 2.14 -9.05 7.64
CA TYR A 147 1.03 -9.40 6.77
C TYR A 147 1.16 -8.64 5.46
N LEU A 148 0.92 -9.31 4.34
CA LEU A 148 0.79 -8.69 3.04
C LEU A 148 -0.69 -8.68 2.64
N GLY A 149 -1.11 -7.70 1.83
CA GLY A 149 -2.44 -7.78 1.27
C GLY A 149 -2.75 -6.66 0.29
N GLY A 150 -3.78 -6.90 -0.50
CA GLY A 150 -4.28 -5.96 -1.48
C GLY A 150 -5.64 -6.39 -2.04
N HIS A 151 -6.29 -5.47 -2.73
CA HIS A 151 -7.53 -5.72 -3.45
C HIS A 151 -7.23 -5.77 -4.97
N SER A 152 -7.95 -6.61 -5.71
CA SER A 152 -7.80 -6.78 -7.16
C SER A 152 -6.34 -7.07 -7.54
N LYS A 153 -5.74 -6.34 -8.47
CA LYS A 153 -4.31 -6.45 -8.83
C LYS A 153 -3.39 -6.48 -7.58
N GLY A 154 -3.68 -5.63 -6.58
CA GLY A 154 -2.91 -5.60 -5.32
C GLY A 154 -2.95 -6.91 -4.54
N GLY A 155 -4.05 -7.67 -4.63
CA GLY A 155 -4.18 -9.00 -4.03
C GLY A 155 -3.28 -10.03 -4.73
N ASN A 156 -3.22 -10.01 -6.05
CA ASN A 156 -2.27 -10.83 -6.82
C ASN A 156 -0.82 -10.47 -6.47
N ILE A 157 -0.49 -9.16 -6.43
CA ILE A 157 0.84 -8.67 -6.05
C ILE A 157 1.24 -9.19 -4.65
N ALA A 158 0.32 -9.17 -3.66
CA ALA A 158 0.60 -9.66 -2.32
C ALA A 158 0.99 -11.14 -2.30
N VAL A 159 0.25 -11.98 -3.03
CA VAL A 159 0.55 -13.41 -3.14
C VAL A 159 1.85 -13.65 -3.90
N TYR A 160 2.06 -12.94 -5.02
CA TYR A 160 3.31 -13.01 -5.77
C TYR A 160 4.52 -12.69 -4.89
N THR A 161 4.41 -11.61 -4.12
CA THR A 161 5.49 -11.15 -3.21
C THR A 161 5.80 -12.20 -2.15
N LEU A 162 4.80 -12.81 -1.53
CA LEU A 162 5.02 -13.91 -0.57
C LEU A 162 5.79 -15.06 -1.23
N VAL A 163 5.35 -15.51 -2.42
CA VAL A 163 5.91 -16.71 -3.09
C VAL A 163 7.32 -16.46 -3.60
N LYS A 164 7.64 -15.22 -4.01
CA LYS A 164 8.91 -14.88 -4.68
C LYS A 164 9.93 -14.17 -3.79
N SER A 165 9.58 -13.84 -2.55
CA SER A 165 10.55 -13.30 -1.58
C SER A 165 11.57 -14.33 -1.17
N ASP A 166 12.74 -13.87 -0.74
CA ASP A 166 13.78 -14.74 -0.15
C ASP A 166 13.25 -15.44 1.10
N GLU A 167 13.81 -16.62 1.41
CA GLU A 167 13.38 -17.48 2.53
C GLU A 167 13.35 -16.72 3.88
N GLU A 168 14.33 -15.86 4.12
CA GLU A 168 14.40 -15.03 5.33
C GLU A 168 13.18 -14.10 5.46
N ILE A 169 12.77 -13.46 4.36
CA ILE A 169 11.58 -12.59 4.30
C ILE A 169 10.31 -13.43 4.42
N GLN A 170 10.24 -14.57 3.71
CA GLN A 170 9.09 -15.47 3.77
C GLN A 170 8.81 -15.96 5.19
N ASN A 171 9.84 -16.31 5.96
CA ASN A 171 9.72 -16.77 7.34
C ASN A 171 9.14 -15.72 8.30
N ARG A 172 9.17 -14.43 7.91
CA ARG A 172 8.54 -13.34 8.68
C ARG A 172 7.16 -12.96 8.18
N ILE A 173 6.79 -13.39 6.96
CA ILE A 173 5.45 -13.13 6.42
C ILE A 173 4.51 -14.19 7.01
N GLU A 174 3.59 -13.74 7.87
CA GLU A 174 2.59 -14.61 8.52
C GLU A 174 1.49 -15.05 7.54
N ASN A 175 1.06 -14.13 6.65
CA ASN A 175 0.04 -14.42 5.64
C ASN A 175 0.01 -13.35 4.54
N ALA A 176 -0.53 -13.73 3.37
CA ALA A 176 -0.87 -12.82 2.29
C ALA A 176 -2.37 -12.90 1.98
N PHE A 177 -3.04 -11.73 2.05
CA PHE A 177 -4.47 -11.61 1.82
C PHE A 177 -4.74 -11.07 0.41
N SER A 178 -5.30 -11.92 -0.45
CA SER A 178 -5.81 -11.53 -1.76
C SER A 178 -7.31 -11.28 -1.68
N HIS A 179 -7.71 -10.02 -1.76
CA HIS A 179 -9.11 -9.65 -1.80
C HIS A 179 -9.51 -9.47 -3.26
N ASP A 180 -10.22 -10.47 -3.79
CA ASP A 180 -10.71 -10.48 -5.18
C ASP A 180 -9.62 -10.28 -6.23
N GLY A 181 -8.41 -10.79 -5.96
CA GLY A 181 -7.27 -10.70 -6.86
C GLY A 181 -7.33 -11.74 -7.97
N PRO A 182 -6.87 -11.39 -9.21
CA PRO A 182 -6.75 -12.38 -10.28
C PRO A 182 -5.75 -13.48 -9.88
N ARG A 183 -6.00 -14.70 -10.35
CA ARG A 183 -5.10 -15.85 -10.15
C ARG A 183 -3.90 -15.78 -11.11
N PHE A 184 -2.83 -16.51 -10.77
CA PHE A 184 -1.68 -16.76 -11.65
C PHE A 184 -2.02 -17.81 -12.69
#